data_fd46a9cd28f5c62572451593ad62403e
#
_entry.id   fd46a9cd28f5c62572451593ad62403e
#
_cell.length_a   1.000
_cell.length_b   1.000
_cell.length_c   1.000
_cell.angle_alpha   90.00
_cell.angle_beta   90.00
_cell.angle_gamma   90.00
#
_symmetry.space_group_name_H-M   'P 1'
#
loop_
_entity.id
_entity.type
_entity.pdbx_description
1 polymer ?
#
loop_
_entity_poly.entity_id
_entity_poly.type
_entity_poly.pdbx_seq_one_letter_code
_entity_poly.pdbx_strand_id
1 'polypeptide(L)'
;MRQKYYLPVIALVWLVFTVGNLLAADEAEWSPTSIGPVTTWTAPLCGAKNWYAIPRFYFTSFKKQYDNNGDKQSVGDDSTLTQQQQMIFAAYGLTDKLELNAQVALVQNHATIGDQTANSTGWADSYLILRDCFLMEQDKTPCLTGMLQLKLPTGQYQHAEADKLGTDITGTGSTDLGIGLVATKKLKPVILHGDLSIFHPFEVTADEVKVQYGNWVTYDLGAEYFIENGVNLMLELNGFWQGKEEDDGTTVDESDVSYLQLSPGIGYTYKSFTTLLAYQMPLSGKNSLINETWILNFMVSF
;
A
#
# COMPACT_ATOMS: atom_id res chain seq x y z
N MET A 1 -7.79 28.85 -0.36
CA MET A 1 -8.12 27.84 -1.38
C MET A 1 -7.91 26.41 -0.85
N ARG A 2 -8.60 26.00 0.23
CA ARG A 2 -8.34 24.70 0.94
C ARG A 2 -9.44 23.63 0.74
N GLN A 3 -10.29 23.73 -0.29
CA GLN A 3 -11.48 22.85 -0.41
C GLN A 3 -11.44 21.85 -1.57
N LYS A 4 -10.34 21.73 -2.34
CA LYS A 4 -10.33 20.90 -3.56
C LYS A 4 -9.97 19.42 -3.37
N TYR A 5 -9.42 19.03 -2.21
CA TYR A 5 -8.86 17.65 -2.04
C TYR A 5 -9.79 16.64 -1.35
N TYR A 6 -10.87 17.11 -0.71
CA TYR A 6 -11.82 16.19 -0.03
C TYR A 6 -12.95 15.68 -0.94
N LEU A 7 -13.22 16.34 -2.06
CA LEU A 7 -14.28 15.93 -3.00
C LEU A 7 -14.04 14.54 -3.63
N PRO A 8 -12.84 14.16 -4.09
CA PRO A 8 -12.64 12.84 -4.70
C PRO A 8 -12.78 11.69 -3.70
N VAL A 9 -12.36 11.86 -2.45
CA VAL A 9 -12.45 10.83 -1.42
C VAL A 9 -13.91 10.56 -1.03
N ILE A 10 -14.71 11.60 -0.85
CA ILE A 10 -16.15 11.49 -0.55
C ILE A 10 -16.89 10.91 -1.75
N ALA A 11 -16.55 11.32 -2.98
CA ALA A 11 -17.13 10.77 -4.21
C ALA A 11 -16.78 9.29 -4.40
N LEU A 12 -15.59 8.87 -3.98
CA LEU A 12 -15.12 7.50 -4.06
C LEU A 12 -15.90 6.57 -3.14
N VAL A 13 -16.08 6.96 -1.88
CA VAL A 13 -16.90 6.23 -0.90
C VAL A 13 -18.34 6.16 -1.38
N TRP A 14 -18.90 7.25 -1.95
CA TRP A 14 -20.25 7.26 -2.53
C TRP A 14 -20.38 6.37 -3.76
N LEU A 15 -19.34 6.27 -4.60
CA LEU A 15 -19.35 5.43 -5.80
C LEU A 15 -19.44 3.93 -5.40
N VAL A 16 -18.67 3.49 -4.42
CA VAL A 16 -18.74 2.11 -3.90
C VAL A 16 -20.11 1.81 -3.32
N PHE A 17 -20.74 2.77 -2.61
CA PHE A 17 -22.10 2.61 -2.06
C PHE A 17 -23.22 2.66 -3.11
N THR A 18 -23.07 3.47 -4.17
CA THR A 18 -24.12 3.62 -5.20
C THR A 18 -24.09 2.51 -6.23
N VAL A 19 -22.92 2.03 -6.64
CA VAL A 19 -22.79 0.89 -7.57
C VAL A 19 -23.32 -0.40 -6.92
N GLY A 20 -23.10 -0.59 -5.61
CA GLY A 20 -23.62 -1.74 -4.86
C GLY A 20 -25.15 -1.87 -4.87
N ASN A 21 -25.90 -0.76 -5.01
CA ASN A 21 -27.37 -0.79 -5.06
C ASN A 21 -27.95 -1.05 -6.46
N LEU A 22 -27.14 -0.92 -7.53
CA LEU A 22 -27.61 -1.07 -8.92
C LEU A 22 -27.46 -2.49 -9.48
N LEU A 23 -26.62 -3.34 -8.86
CA LEU A 23 -26.27 -4.66 -9.39
C LEU A 23 -26.83 -5.84 -8.58
N ALA A 24 -27.61 -5.61 -7.54
CA ALA A 24 -28.16 -6.68 -6.69
C ALA A 24 -29.33 -7.40 -7.39
N ALA A 25 -29.03 -8.46 -8.13
CA ALA A 25 -30.02 -9.42 -8.62
C ALA A 25 -29.50 -10.85 -8.39
N ASP A 26 -30.25 -11.60 -7.57
CA ASP A 26 -30.27 -13.06 -7.38
C ASP A 26 -28.91 -13.79 -7.38
N GLU A 27 -28.21 -13.85 -6.21
CA GLU A 27 -26.83 -14.33 -6.14
C GLU A 27 -26.54 -15.36 -5.02
N ALA A 28 -27.51 -16.15 -4.61
CA ALA A 28 -27.37 -17.09 -3.49
C ALA A 28 -26.28 -18.18 -3.65
N GLU A 29 -25.72 -18.37 -4.86
CA GLU A 29 -24.74 -19.43 -5.12
C GLU A 29 -23.32 -18.95 -5.47
N TRP A 30 -23.10 -17.66 -5.76
CA TRP A 30 -21.79 -17.16 -6.16
C TRP A 30 -20.96 -16.72 -4.96
N SER A 31 -20.02 -17.54 -4.54
CA SER A 31 -19.10 -17.24 -3.41
C SER A 31 -17.65 -17.55 -3.77
N PRO A 32 -17.02 -16.74 -4.65
CA PRO A 32 -15.62 -16.93 -4.97
C PRO A 32 -14.78 -16.67 -3.72
N THR A 33 -13.76 -17.49 -3.53
CA THR A 33 -12.74 -17.25 -2.51
C THR A 33 -11.77 -16.24 -3.07
N SER A 34 -11.89 -14.99 -2.64
CA SER A 34 -10.88 -13.99 -2.91
C SER A 34 -9.83 -14.01 -1.81
N ILE A 35 -8.57 -13.98 -2.20
CA ILE A 35 -7.44 -13.71 -1.30
C ILE A 35 -7.10 -12.22 -1.29
N GLY A 36 -7.90 -11.43 -1.98
CA GLY A 36 -7.74 -9.99 -2.15
C GLY A 36 -6.93 -9.62 -3.38
N PRO A 37 -6.98 -8.34 -3.71
CA PRO A 37 -6.15 -7.73 -4.72
C PRO A 37 -4.67 -7.75 -4.29
N VAL A 38 -3.79 -7.14 -5.10
CA VAL A 38 -2.33 -7.25 -4.91
C VAL A 38 -1.85 -6.43 -3.72
N THR A 39 -2.34 -5.19 -3.60
CA THR A 39 -1.93 -4.20 -2.58
C THR A 39 -3.08 -3.64 -1.76
N THR A 40 -4.28 -3.44 -2.36
CA THR A 40 -5.49 -2.96 -1.68
C THR A 40 -5.93 -3.92 -0.58
N TRP A 41 -6.38 -3.41 0.55
CA TRP A 41 -6.90 -4.21 1.65
C TRP A 41 -8.26 -4.83 1.34
N THR A 42 -8.52 -6.01 1.91
CA THR A 42 -9.84 -6.66 1.91
C THR A 42 -10.48 -6.55 3.29
N ALA A 43 -11.79 -6.33 3.37
CA ALA A 43 -12.49 -6.23 4.66
C ALA A 43 -12.69 -7.58 5.37
N PRO A 44 -12.99 -8.71 4.70
CA PRO A 44 -13.10 -10.02 5.35
C PRO A 44 -11.81 -10.40 6.10
N LEU A 45 -11.97 -11.03 7.27
CA LEU A 45 -10.90 -11.53 8.12
C LEU A 45 -10.75 -13.05 7.99
N CYS A 46 -9.63 -13.61 8.44
CA CYS A 46 -9.36 -15.05 8.33
C CYS A 46 -10.20 -15.92 9.31
N GLY A 47 -10.87 -15.29 10.29
CA GLY A 47 -11.64 -16.00 11.33
C GLY A 47 -10.80 -16.55 12.48
N ALA A 48 -11.48 -16.92 13.57
CA ALA A 48 -10.84 -17.34 14.83
C ALA A 48 -9.85 -18.50 14.64
N LYS A 49 -8.64 -18.33 15.17
CA LYS A 49 -7.54 -19.32 15.18
C LYS A 49 -6.98 -19.68 13.80
N ASN A 50 -7.50 -19.11 12.72
CA ASN A 50 -6.91 -19.25 11.40
C ASN A 50 -5.75 -18.27 11.24
N TRP A 51 -4.83 -18.61 10.35
CA TRP A 51 -3.72 -17.74 10.00
C TRP A 51 -3.35 -17.91 8.54
N TYR A 52 -2.73 -16.89 7.99
CA TYR A 52 -2.11 -16.96 6.67
C TYR A 52 -0.85 -16.09 6.63
N ALA A 53 0.00 -16.40 5.65
CA ALA A 53 1.16 -15.59 5.35
C ALA A 53 1.25 -15.37 3.83
N ILE A 54 1.64 -14.16 3.45
CA ILE A 54 1.80 -13.75 2.05
C ILE A 54 3.24 -13.24 1.88
N PRO A 55 4.16 -14.06 1.35
CA PRO A 55 5.40 -13.55 0.79
C PRO A 55 5.08 -12.69 -0.43
N ARG A 56 5.62 -11.46 -0.44
CA ARG A 56 5.47 -10.47 -1.51
C ARG A 56 6.84 -10.04 -2.00
N PHE A 57 6.99 -9.93 -3.31
CA PHE A 57 8.22 -9.51 -3.96
C PHE A 57 7.92 -8.32 -4.84
N TYR A 58 8.66 -7.22 -4.63
CA TYR A 58 8.56 -6.00 -5.41
C TYR A 58 9.87 -5.78 -6.14
N PHE A 59 9.78 -5.49 -7.44
CA PHE A 59 10.91 -5.15 -8.29
C PHE A 59 10.64 -3.78 -8.89
N THR A 60 11.24 -2.76 -8.33
CA THR A 60 10.96 -1.35 -8.64
C THR A 60 12.12 -0.72 -9.39
N SER A 61 11.81 0.06 -10.40
CA SER A 61 12.73 0.89 -11.17
C SER A 61 12.28 2.34 -11.11
N PHE A 62 13.22 3.25 -10.84
CA PHE A 62 12.98 4.69 -10.78
C PHE A 62 13.80 5.38 -11.87
N LYS A 63 13.14 5.97 -12.86
CA LYS A 63 13.81 6.65 -14.00
C LYS A 63 13.52 8.13 -14.04
N LYS A 64 12.48 8.55 -13.36
CA LYS A 64 11.95 9.92 -13.35
C LYS A 64 11.45 10.28 -11.96
N GLN A 65 11.18 11.55 -11.77
CA GLN A 65 10.49 12.07 -10.59
C GLN A 65 9.44 13.09 -11.01
N TYR A 66 8.43 13.25 -10.20
CA TYR A 66 7.52 14.39 -10.30
C TYR A 66 8.10 15.55 -9.48
N ASP A 67 8.13 16.73 -10.05
CA ASP A 67 8.49 17.95 -9.32
C ASP A 67 7.31 18.50 -8.50
N ASN A 68 7.48 19.67 -7.90
CA ASN A 68 6.46 20.33 -7.10
C ASN A 68 5.21 20.76 -7.90
N ASN A 69 5.29 20.86 -9.22
CA ASN A 69 4.16 21.18 -10.10
C ASN A 69 3.47 19.91 -10.65
N GLY A 70 4.04 18.74 -10.42
CA GLY A 70 3.59 17.48 -10.98
C GLY A 70 4.14 17.21 -12.39
N ASP A 71 5.14 17.94 -12.82
CA ASP A 71 5.83 17.73 -14.09
C ASP A 71 6.89 16.63 -13.95
N LYS A 72 7.03 15.79 -15.00
CA LYS A 72 7.97 14.68 -15.00
C LYS A 72 9.38 15.18 -15.35
N GLN A 73 10.30 14.99 -14.43
CA GLN A 73 11.73 15.28 -14.59
C GLN A 73 12.54 13.98 -14.67
N SER A 74 13.66 13.97 -15.42
CA SER A 74 14.63 12.86 -15.36
C SER A 74 15.39 12.91 -14.04
N VAL A 75 15.68 11.76 -13.44
CA VAL A 75 16.59 11.68 -12.27
C VAL A 75 18.08 11.84 -12.67
N GLY A 76 18.36 11.95 -13.98
CA GLY A 76 19.70 12.08 -14.60
C GLY A 76 19.85 11.07 -15.73
N ASP A 77 20.45 11.49 -16.84
CA ASP A 77 20.57 10.63 -18.04
C ASP A 77 21.45 9.40 -17.77
N ASP A 78 22.45 9.53 -16.89
CA ASP A 78 23.35 8.46 -16.46
C ASP A 78 23.01 7.90 -15.07
N SER A 79 21.74 8.01 -14.65
CA SER A 79 21.31 7.55 -13.33
C SER A 79 20.37 6.35 -13.44
N THR A 80 20.63 5.35 -12.59
CA THR A 80 19.75 4.18 -12.42
C THR A 80 19.50 3.98 -10.93
N LEU A 81 18.21 3.95 -10.56
CA LEU A 81 17.79 3.60 -9.21
C LEU A 81 16.87 2.39 -9.30
N THR A 82 17.16 1.33 -8.57
CA THR A 82 16.30 0.15 -8.46
C THR A 82 16.22 -0.31 -7.02
N GLN A 83 15.06 -0.90 -6.70
CA GLN A 83 14.81 -1.49 -5.39
C GLN A 83 14.17 -2.86 -5.57
N GLN A 84 14.68 -3.84 -4.84
CA GLN A 84 14.02 -5.13 -4.64
C GLN A 84 13.56 -5.19 -3.19
N GLN A 85 12.28 -5.49 -2.98
CA GLN A 85 11.74 -5.65 -1.63
C GLN A 85 11.14 -7.04 -1.49
N GLN A 86 11.53 -7.73 -0.44
CA GLN A 86 11.00 -9.01 -0.01
C GLN A 86 10.24 -8.78 1.28
N MET A 87 8.92 -8.91 1.22
CA MET A 87 8.02 -8.64 2.34
C MET A 87 7.34 -9.92 2.77
N ILE A 88 7.16 -10.09 4.06
CA ILE A 88 6.26 -11.08 4.64
C ILE A 88 5.14 -10.33 5.35
N PHE A 89 3.93 -10.57 4.89
CA PHE A 89 2.72 -10.17 5.57
C PHE A 89 2.10 -11.40 6.23
N ALA A 90 1.80 -11.35 7.51
CA ALA A 90 1.19 -12.44 8.26
C ALA A 90 -0.04 -11.94 9.02
N ALA A 91 -1.08 -12.78 9.09
CA ALA A 91 -2.31 -12.51 9.80
C ALA A 91 -2.69 -13.66 10.70
N TYR A 92 -3.28 -13.35 11.87
CA TYR A 92 -3.82 -14.31 12.82
C TYR A 92 -5.17 -13.84 13.36
N GLY A 93 -6.20 -14.65 13.19
CA GLY A 93 -7.53 -14.40 13.72
C GLY A 93 -7.61 -14.66 15.21
N LEU A 94 -7.73 -13.58 15.99
CA LEU A 94 -7.95 -13.66 17.45
C LEU A 94 -9.37 -14.12 17.76
N THR A 95 -10.33 -13.63 16.98
CA THR A 95 -11.74 -14.03 16.98
C THR A 95 -12.26 -14.03 15.55
N ASP A 96 -13.52 -14.36 15.33
CA ASP A 96 -14.16 -14.25 13.99
C ASP A 96 -14.27 -12.80 13.48
N LYS A 97 -14.11 -11.81 14.38
CA LYS A 97 -14.22 -10.39 14.06
C LYS A 97 -12.96 -9.58 14.35
N LEU A 98 -11.95 -10.18 14.95
CA LEU A 98 -10.71 -9.48 15.34
C LEU A 98 -9.50 -10.25 14.82
N GLU A 99 -8.61 -9.55 14.12
CA GLU A 99 -7.43 -10.10 13.48
C GLU A 99 -6.20 -9.22 13.79
N LEU A 100 -5.10 -9.86 14.12
CA LEU A 100 -3.80 -9.22 14.25
C LEU A 100 -2.96 -9.50 13.01
N ASN A 101 -2.37 -8.46 12.43
CA ASN A 101 -1.49 -8.57 11.28
C ASN A 101 -0.13 -7.98 11.61
N ALA A 102 0.90 -8.55 10.98
CA ALA A 102 2.27 -8.04 11.04
C ALA A 102 2.88 -8.02 9.64
N GLN A 103 3.70 -7.02 9.37
CA GLN A 103 4.42 -6.87 8.12
C GLN A 103 5.88 -6.53 8.42
N VAL A 104 6.79 -7.28 7.80
CA VAL A 104 8.23 -7.03 7.83
C VAL A 104 8.77 -7.12 6.42
N ALA A 105 9.77 -6.29 6.08
CA ALA A 105 10.37 -6.31 4.74
C ALA A 105 11.87 -6.13 4.80
N LEU A 106 12.56 -6.86 3.91
CA LEU A 106 13.97 -6.65 3.57
C LEU A 106 14.02 -5.94 2.23
N VAL A 107 14.78 -4.86 2.15
CA VAL A 107 14.98 -4.09 0.91
C VAL A 107 16.43 -4.17 0.47
N GLN A 108 16.63 -4.25 -0.85
CA GLN A 108 17.93 -4.15 -1.52
C GLN A 108 17.83 -2.98 -2.49
N ASN A 109 18.59 -1.93 -2.22
CA ASN A 109 18.68 -0.74 -3.04
C ASN A 109 19.94 -0.78 -3.89
N HIS A 110 19.82 -0.36 -5.13
CA HIS A 110 20.93 -0.17 -6.05
C HIS A 110 20.82 1.21 -6.68
N ALA A 111 21.91 1.95 -6.68
CA ALA A 111 22.01 3.25 -7.33
C ALA A 111 23.28 3.32 -8.19
N THR A 112 23.15 3.87 -9.39
CA THR A 112 24.25 4.33 -10.22
C THR A 112 23.98 5.79 -10.55
N ILE A 113 24.94 6.68 -10.28
CA ILE A 113 24.86 8.12 -10.56
C ILE A 113 26.19 8.51 -11.19
N GLY A 114 26.20 8.76 -12.51
CA GLY A 114 27.42 8.92 -13.28
C GLY A 114 28.32 7.68 -13.18
N ASP A 115 29.56 7.87 -12.76
CA ASP A 115 30.54 6.79 -12.60
C ASP A 115 30.49 6.07 -11.24
N GLN A 116 29.62 6.51 -10.34
CA GLN A 116 29.51 5.94 -9.00
C GLN A 116 28.37 4.90 -8.93
N THR A 117 28.62 3.79 -8.27
CA THR A 117 27.63 2.73 -8.05
C THR A 117 27.65 2.29 -6.59
N ALA A 118 26.48 2.20 -5.99
CA ALA A 118 26.30 1.73 -4.62
C ALA A 118 25.18 0.69 -4.52
N ASN A 119 25.32 -0.19 -3.54
CA ASN A 119 24.32 -1.19 -3.19
C ASN A 119 24.24 -1.30 -1.67
N SER A 120 23.04 -1.43 -1.15
CA SER A 120 22.82 -1.71 0.28
C SER A 120 21.62 -2.63 0.47
N THR A 121 21.64 -3.36 1.58
CA THR A 121 20.55 -4.23 1.99
C THR A 121 20.24 -3.95 3.45
N GLY A 122 18.96 -3.74 3.78
CA GLY A 122 18.53 -3.43 5.14
C GLY A 122 17.05 -3.80 5.37
N TRP A 123 16.66 -3.83 6.64
CA TRP A 123 15.25 -3.92 6.99
C TRP A 123 14.54 -2.61 6.66
N ALA A 124 13.31 -2.70 6.17
CA ALA A 124 12.40 -1.55 6.09
C ALA A 124 11.65 -1.37 7.42
N ASP A 125 10.90 -0.29 7.54
CA ASP A 125 9.99 -0.10 8.67
C ASP A 125 8.93 -1.21 8.71
N SER A 126 8.63 -1.69 9.91
CA SER A 126 7.69 -2.80 10.15
C SER A 126 6.33 -2.28 10.59
N TYR A 127 5.28 -3.07 10.38
CA TYR A 127 3.92 -2.69 10.76
C TYR A 127 3.27 -3.76 11.64
N LEU A 128 2.51 -3.29 12.64
CA LEU A 128 1.53 -4.08 13.38
C LEU A 128 0.15 -3.47 13.14
N ILE A 129 -0.83 -4.30 12.78
CA ILE A 129 -2.16 -3.84 12.43
C ILE A 129 -3.20 -4.70 13.16
N LEU A 130 -4.06 -4.05 13.93
CA LEU A 130 -5.24 -4.68 14.53
C LEU A 130 -6.46 -4.33 13.66
N ARG A 131 -7.22 -5.35 13.26
CA ARG A 131 -8.37 -5.21 12.38
C ARG A 131 -9.62 -5.73 13.08
N ASP A 132 -10.73 -4.95 13.02
CA ASP A 132 -12.02 -5.31 13.59
C ASP A 132 -13.11 -5.22 12.53
N CYS A 133 -13.71 -6.38 12.16
CA CYS A 133 -14.85 -6.45 11.24
C CYS A 133 -16.14 -6.17 11.99
N PHE A 134 -16.57 -4.91 11.99
CA PHE A 134 -17.78 -4.48 12.72
C PHE A 134 -19.08 -4.63 11.89
N LEU A 135 -18.96 -4.80 10.55
CA LEU A 135 -20.10 -5.09 9.67
C LEU A 135 -19.75 -6.21 8.70
N MET A 136 -20.42 -7.34 8.82
CA MET A 136 -20.30 -8.45 7.87
C MET A 136 -21.08 -8.15 6.60
N GLU A 137 -20.60 -8.66 5.46
CA GLU A 137 -21.31 -8.53 4.19
C GLU A 137 -22.68 -9.18 4.21
N GLN A 138 -23.66 -8.46 3.68
CA GLN A 138 -25.02 -8.96 3.40
C GLN A 138 -25.41 -8.50 1.98
N ASP A 139 -26.57 -8.95 1.49
CA ASP A 139 -27.02 -8.67 0.11
C ASP A 139 -26.86 -7.21 -0.33
N LYS A 140 -27.22 -6.25 0.52
CA LYS A 140 -27.17 -4.81 0.20
C LYS A 140 -26.05 -4.04 0.90
N THR A 141 -25.33 -4.64 1.84
CA THR A 141 -24.30 -3.97 2.63
C THR A 141 -22.92 -4.58 2.39
N PRO A 142 -21.86 -3.77 2.25
CA PRO A 142 -20.50 -4.29 2.18
C PRO A 142 -20.05 -4.86 3.53
N CYS A 143 -19.00 -5.69 3.51
CA CYS A 143 -18.19 -5.93 4.69
C CYS A 143 -17.41 -4.67 5.02
N LEU A 144 -17.39 -4.25 6.31
CA LEU A 144 -16.61 -3.11 6.79
C LEU A 144 -15.71 -3.52 7.95
N THR A 145 -14.46 -3.14 7.85
CA THR A 145 -13.41 -3.45 8.84
C THR A 145 -12.63 -2.18 9.17
N GLY A 146 -12.55 -1.87 10.46
CA GLY A 146 -11.68 -0.83 10.99
C GLY A 146 -10.26 -1.35 11.19
N MET A 147 -9.27 -0.47 11.08
CA MET A 147 -7.87 -0.76 11.33
C MET A 147 -7.28 0.21 12.33
N LEU A 148 -6.51 -0.31 13.29
CA LEU A 148 -5.55 0.44 14.09
C LEU A 148 -4.16 -0.02 13.68
N GLN A 149 -3.30 0.90 13.28
CA GLN A 149 -2.03 0.59 12.64
C GLN A 149 -0.88 1.27 13.37
N LEU A 150 0.21 0.55 13.55
CA LEU A 150 1.45 1.06 14.17
C LEU A 150 2.61 0.74 13.23
N LYS A 151 3.26 1.78 12.69
CA LYS A 151 4.55 1.65 12.00
C LYS A 151 5.66 1.76 13.03
N LEU A 152 6.63 0.86 12.97
CA LEU A 152 7.80 0.80 13.83
C LEU A 152 9.06 1.14 13.03
N PRO A 153 9.95 1.99 13.53
CA PRO A 153 11.17 2.43 12.84
C PRO A 153 12.26 1.34 12.90
N THR A 154 12.06 0.26 12.17
CA THR A 154 13.01 -0.87 12.10
C THR A 154 14.00 -0.73 10.96
N GLY A 155 13.78 0.21 10.05
CA GLY A 155 14.67 0.55 8.96
C GLY A 155 15.80 1.49 9.39
N GLN A 156 16.88 1.53 8.61
CA GLN A 156 17.97 2.50 8.78
C GLN A 156 17.49 3.88 8.32
N TYR A 157 17.65 4.92 9.14
CA TYR A 157 17.13 6.27 8.83
C TYR A 157 18.13 7.41 9.09
N GLN A 158 19.30 7.12 9.64
CA GLN A 158 20.35 8.11 9.97
C GLN A 158 21.72 7.55 9.68
N HIS A 159 22.74 8.43 9.70
CA HIS A 159 24.13 8.08 9.44
C HIS A 159 24.35 7.47 8.05
N ALA A 160 23.69 8.09 7.03
CA ALA A 160 23.93 7.69 5.64
C ALA A 160 25.41 7.81 5.28
N GLU A 161 25.97 6.75 4.72
CA GLU A 161 27.36 6.75 4.27
C GLU A 161 27.45 7.45 2.90
N ALA A 162 28.34 8.42 2.74
CA ALA A 162 28.43 9.24 1.53
C ALA A 162 28.71 8.43 0.25
N ASP A 163 29.40 7.31 0.35
CA ASP A 163 29.70 6.40 -0.75
C ASP A 163 28.55 5.43 -1.08
N LYS A 164 27.50 5.42 -0.27
CA LYS A 164 26.30 4.59 -0.48
C LYS A 164 25.25 5.25 -1.35
N LEU A 165 25.38 6.50 -1.71
CA LEU A 165 24.43 7.23 -2.57
C LEU A 165 22.97 7.17 -2.03
N GLY A 166 22.79 7.10 -0.70
CA GLY A 166 21.48 6.98 -0.04
C GLY A 166 20.84 5.59 -0.13
N THR A 167 21.52 4.58 -0.70
CA THR A 167 20.96 3.21 -0.79
C THR A 167 20.82 2.54 0.57
N ASP A 168 21.55 2.98 1.58
CA ASP A 168 21.56 2.46 2.95
C ASP A 168 20.42 3.01 3.83
N ILE A 169 19.71 4.04 3.39
CA ILE A 169 18.50 4.53 4.07
C ILE A 169 17.31 3.69 3.64
N THR A 170 16.71 2.96 4.58
CA THR A 170 15.63 1.98 4.32
C THR A 170 14.37 2.22 5.15
N GLY A 171 14.37 3.22 6.02
CA GLY A 171 13.25 3.63 6.87
C GLY A 171 13.20 5.13 7.08
N THR A 172 12.14 5.60 7.73
CA THR A 172 11.94 7.03 8.05
C THR A 172 12.38 7.39 9.47
N GLY A 173 12.57 6.37 10.34
CA GLY A 173 12.89 6.57 11.75
C GLY A 173 11.71 6.96 12.64
N SER A 174 10.59 7.44 12.06
CA SER A 174 9.41 7.80 12.85
C SER A 174 8.59 6.58 13.21
N THR A 175 8.05 6.58 14.44
CA THR A 175 6.92 5.74 14.82
C THR A 175 5.66 6.43 14.34
N ASP A 176 4.76 5.73 13.63
CA ASP A 176 3.54 6.35 13.12
C ASP A 176 2.33 5.58 13.64
N LEU A 177 1.34 6.32 14.15
CA LEU A 177 0.04 5.75 14.55
C LEU A 177 -0.98 6.02 13.45
N GLY A 178 -1.66 4.98 12.99
CA GLY A 178 -2.65 5.06 11.92
C GLY A 178 -4.00 4.49 12.31
N ILE A 179 -5.04 5.03 11.70
CA ILE A 179 -6.39 4.47 11.68
C ILE A 179 -6.84 4.30 10.23
N GLY A 180 -7.62 3.27 9.98
CA GLY A 180 -8.13 3.01 8.63
C GLY A 180 -9.49 2.37 8.61
N LEU A 181 -10.11 2.41 7.44
CA LEU A 181 -11.38 1.77 7.12
C LEU A 181 -11.23 1.01 5.81
N VAL A 182 -11.69 -0.23 5.81
CA VAL A 182 -11.71 -1.11 4.63
C VAL A 182 -13.14 -1.51 4.33
N ALA A 183 -13.51 -1.49 3.06
CA ALA A 183 -14.78 -1.96 2.55
C ALA A 183 -14.57 -3.02 1.47
N THR A 184 -15.35 -4.10 1.50
CA THR A 184 -15.39 -5.12 0.44
C THR A 184 -16.83 -5.47 0.10
N LYS A 185 -17.13 -5.49 -1.20
CA LYS A 185 -18.48 -5.87 -1.69
C LYS A 185 -18.36 -6.86 -2.84
N LYS A 186 -19.05 -8.00 -2.70
CA LYS A 186 -19.19 -8.99 -3.77
C LYS A 186 -20.37 -8.58 -4.67
N LEU A 187 -20.09 -8.45 -5.97
CA LEU A 187 -21.05 -8.08 -7.02
C LEU A 187 -20.74 -8.93 -8.25
N LYS A 188 -21.32 -10.15 -8.30
CA LYS A 188 -21.04 -11.11 -9.40
C LYS A 188 -21.02 -10.44 -10.78
N PRO A 189 -20.00 -10.60 -11.61
CA PRO A 189 -18.83 -11.47 -11.41
C PRO A 189 -17.61 -10.74 -10.82
N VAL A 190 -17.80 -9.62 -10.15
CA VAL A 190 -16.75 -8.73 -9.63
C VAL A 190 -16.80 -8.68 -8.10
N ILE A 191 -15.64 -8.58 -7.46
CA ILE A 191 -15.52 -8.13 -6.07
C ILE A 191 -14.87 -6.76 -6.08
N LEU A 192 -15.45 -5.80 -5.36
CA LEU A 192 -14.90 -4.46 -5.18
C LEU A 192 -14.31 -4.32 -3.78
N HIS A 193 -13.16 -3.67 -3.70
CA HIS A 193 -12.46 -3.33 -2.49
C HIS A 193 -12.16 -1.84 -2.46
N GLY A 194 -12.10 -1.28 -1.27
CA GLY A 194 -11.62 0.08 -1.07
C GLY A 194 -11.12 0.24 0.35
N ASP A 195 -10.05 0.99 0.52
CA ASP A 195 -9.56 1.35 1.83
C ASP A 195 -9.06 2.79 1.88
N LEU A 196 -9.05 3.31 3.09
CA LEU A 196 -8.56 4.63 3.44
C LEU A 196 -7.86 4.52 4.78
N SER A 197 -6.63 4.98 4.87
CA SER A 197 -5.88 5.07 6.13
C SER A 197 -5.26 6.44 6.29
N ILE A 198 -5.24 6.93 7.53
CA ILE A 198 -4.63 8.21 7.93
C ILE A 198 -3.63 7.90 9.03
N PHE A 199 -2.41 8.41 8.92
CA PHE A 199 -1.33 8.22 9.86
C PHE A 199 -0.80 9.53 10.40
N HIS A 200 -0.41 9.50 11.66
CA HIS A 200 0.31 10.56 12.33
C HIS A 200 1.70 10.06 12.71
N PRO A 201 2.77 10.52 12.01
CA PRO A 201 4.14 10.27 12.41
C PRO A 201 4.48 11.04 13.71
N PHE A 202 5.21 10.42 14.63
CA PHE A 202 5.79 11.11 15.77
C PHE A 202 7.16 11.70 15.40
N GLU A 203 7.53 12.82 16.07
CA GLU A 203 8.84 13.45 15.89
C GLU A 203 9.99 12.45 16.07
N VAL A 204 10.99 12.54 15.23
CA VAL A 204 12.23 11.75 15.30
C VAL A 204 13.42 12.68 15.23
N THR A 205 14.53 12.30 15.87
CA THR A 205 15.81 12.98 15.69
C THR A 205 16.68 12.15 14.76
N ALA A 206 17.03 12.69 13.59
CA ALA A 206 17.90 12.09 12.61
C ALA A 206 19.09 13.02 12.35
N ASP A 207 20.31 12.52 12.53
CA ASP A 207 21.56 13.28 12.33
C ASP A 207 21.55 14.68 13.01
N GLU A 208 21.11 14.72 14.27
CA GLU A 208 21.00 15.91 15.12
C GLU A 208 19.84 16.88 14.78
N VAL A 209 19.07 16.64 13.71
CA VAL A 209 17.89 17.43 13.32
C VAL A 209 16.63 16.75 13.85
N LYS A 210 15.72 17.54 14.43
CA LYS A 210 14.38 17.06 14.80
C LYS A 210 13.46 17.18 13.60
N VAL A 211 13.05 16.02 13.08
CA VAL A 211 12.18 15.91 11.92
C VAL A 211 10.78 15.49 12.36
N GLN A 212 9.78 16.28 12.00
CA GLN A 212 8.37 15.95 12.14
C GLN A 212 7.77 15.79 10.74
N TYR A 213 7.63 14.56 10.29
CA TYR A 213 6.96 14.29 9.01
C TYR A 213 5.50 14.71 9.07
N GLY A 214 4.98 15.23 7.95
CA GLY A 214 3.57 15.55 7.83
C GLY A 214 2.68 14.30 7.92
N ASN A 215 1.44 14.47 8.42
CA ASN A 215 0.45 13.40 8.39
C ASN A 215 0.31 12.86 6.97
N TRP A 216 0.13 11.54 6.83
CA TRP A 216 -0.02 10.92 5.53
C TRP A 216 -1.28 10.06 5.43
N VAL A 217 -1.74 9.90 4.20
CA VAL A 217 -2.98 9.22 3.85
C VAL A 217 -2.71 8.25 2.71
N THR A 218 -3.18 7.01 2.86
CA THR A 218 -3.35 6.09 1.74
C THR A 218 -4.81 5.92 1.41
N TYR A 219 -5.12 5.76 0.14
CA TYR A 219 -6.47 5.46 -0.34
C TYR A 219 -6.38 4.56 -1.56
N ASP A 220 -7.03 3.41 -1.48
CA ASP A 220 -6.93 2.38 -2.50
C ASP A 220 -8.30 1.93 -2.97
N LEU A 221 -8.40 1.58 -4.24
CA LEU A 221 -9.55 0.91 -4.85
C LEU A 221 -9.07 -0.30 -5.62
N GLY A 222 -9.74 -1.42 -5.43
CA GLY A 222 -9.47 -2.65 -6.15
C GLY A 222 -10.75 -3.26 -6.72
N ALA A 223 -10.63 -3.84 -7.90
CA ALA A 223 -11.65 -4.66 -8.52
C ALA A 223 -11.04 -5.99 -8.94
N GLU A 224 -11.70 -7.08 -8.57
CA GLU A 224 -11.37 -8.44 -9.01
C GLU A 224 -12.49 -8.99 -9.88
N TYR A 225 -12.14 -9.48 -11.07
CA TYR A 225 -13.04 -10.18 -11.97
C TYR A 225 -12.67 -11.65 -12.04
N PHE A 226 -13.59 -12.52 -11.61
CA PHE A 226 -13.36 -13.96 -11.55
C PHE A 226 -13.73 -14.65 -12.88
N ILE A 227 -12.74 -15.34 -13.43
CA ILE A 227 -12.89 -16.22 -14.59
C ILE A 227 -12.96 -17.67 -14.07
N GLU A 228 -13.53 -18.57 -14.84
CA GLU A 228 -13.55 -19.99 -14.51
C GLU A 228 -12.13 -20.58 -14.33
N ASN A 229 -12.03 -21.71 -13.62
CA ASN A 229 -10.77 -22.44 -13.39
C ASN A 229 -9.72 -21.73 -12.50
N GLY A 230 -10.15 -20.86 -11.58
CA GLY A 230 -9.29 -20.26 -10.55
C GLY A 230 -8.49 -19.05 -11.03
N VAL A 231 -8.75 -18.54 -12.23
CA VAL A 231 -8.14 -17.31 -12.74
C VAL A 231 -8.97 -16.11 -12.32
N ASN A 232 -8.32 -15.06 -11.82
CA ASN A 232 -8.93 -13.74 -11.62
C ASN A 232 -8.08 -12.65 -12.25
N LEU A 233 -8.73 -11.62 -12.78
CA LEU A 233 -8.11 -10.39 -13.24
C LEU A 233 -8.32 -9.32 -12.18
N MET A 234 -7.33 -8.47 -11.99
CA MET A 234 -7.34 -7.41 -10.98
C MET A 234 -7.00 -6.08 -11.61
N LEU A 235 -7.64 -5.04 -11.10
CA LEU A 235 -7.28 -3.67 -11.41
C LEU A 235 -7.35 -2.87 -10.12
N GLU A 236 -6.25 -2.20 -9.77
CA GLU A 236 -6.17 -1.39 -8.55
C GLU A 236 -5.75 0.04 -8.88
N LEU A 237 -6.27 0.96 -8.11
CA LEU A 237 -5.87 2.35 -8.08
C LEU A 237 -5.35 2.65 -6.67
N ASN A 238 -4.08 3.02 -6.56
CA ASN A 238 -3.40 3.24 -5.29
C ASN A 238 -2.98 4.69 -5.17
N GLY A 239 -3.38 5.36 -4.10
CA GLY A 239 -3.07 6.75 -3.86
C GLY A 239 -2.37 6.98 -2.53
N PHE A 240 -1.48 7.95 -2.52
CA PHE A 240 -0.74 8.41 -1.35
C PHE A 240 -0.69 9.94 -1.33
N TRP A 241 -0.80 10.50 -0.15
CA TRP A 241 -0.57 11.90 0.11
C TRP A 241 0.07 12.09 1.48
N GLN A 242 1.08 12.96 1.58
CA GLN A 242 1.74 13.36 2.82
C GLN A 242 1.84 14.88 2.87
N GLY A 243 1.55 15.45 4.03
CA GLY A 243 1.73 16.88 4.29
C GLY A 243 3.20 17.27 4.37
N LYS A 244 3.46 18.56 4.47
CA LYS A 244 4.83 19.08 4.64
C LYS A 244 5.45 18.59 5.93
N GLU A 245 6.76 18.40 5.90
CA GLU A 245 7.58 18.13 7.08
C GLU A 245 8.04 19.44 7.76
N GLU A 246 8.46 19.32 9.01
CA GLU A 246 9.08 20.39 9.79
C GLU A 246 10.43 19.90 10.33
N ASP A 247 11.48 20.72 10.12
CA ASP A 247 12.80 20.51 10.64
C ASP A 247 13.08 21.53 11.75
N ASP A 248 13.40 21.05 12.96
CA ASP A 248 13.59 21.89 14.16
C ASP A 248 12.43 22.89 14.37
N GLY A 249 11.18 22.46 14.05
CA GLY A 249 9.98 23.28 14.16
C GLY A 249 9.78 24.29 13.02
N THR A 250 10.58 24.22 11.96
CA THR A 250 10.45 25.05 10.76
C THR A 250 9.90 24.22 9.62
N THR A 251 8.76 24.65 9.06
CA THR A 251 8.17 23.95 7.89
C THR A 251 9.11 24.02 6.69
N VAL A 252 9.40 22.83 6.12
CA VAL A 252 10.18 22.70 4.90
C VAL A 252 9.27 22.96 3.68
N ASP A 253 9.62 23.98 2.89
CA ASP A 253 8.85 24.28 1.70
C ASP A 253 8.97 23.18 0.65
N GLU A 254 7.86 22.91 -0.05
CA GLU A 254 7.78 21.91 -1.12
C GLU A 254 8.10 20.45 -0.69
N SER A 255 8.04 20.12 0.61
CA SER A 255 8.27 18.77 1.13
C SER A 255 7.02 17.87 1.10
N ASP A 256 5.85 18.42 0.77
CA ASP A 256 4.63 17.62 0.62
C ASP A 256 4.72 16.68 -0.60
N VAL A 257 4.30 15.43 -0.41
CA VAL A 257 4.43 14.35 -1.40
C VAL A 257 3.07 13.80 -1.77
N SER A 258 2.85 13.47 -3.03
CA SER A 258 1.68 12.68 -3.43
C SER A 258 1.96 11.86 -4.68
N TYR A 259 1.22 10.75 -4.83
CA TYR A 259 1.19 10.01 -6.07
C TYR A 259 -0.13 9.22 -6.22
N LEU A 260 -0.44 8.88 -7.47
CA LEU A 260 -1.51 7.99 -7.86
C LEU A 260 -0.95 6.97 -8.84
N GLN A 261 -1.27 5.69 -8.64
CA GLN A 261 -0.75 4.56 -9.41
C GLN A 261 -1.90 3.66 -9.86
N LEU A 262 -1.71 2.99 -10.99
CA LEU A 262 -2.62 1.97 -11.52
C LEU A 262 -1.88 0.63 -11.55
N SER A 263 -2.54 -0.42 -11.07
CA SER A 263 -1.95 -1.76 -10.95
C SER A 263 -2.87 -2.82 -11.60
N PRO A 264 -2.77 -3.06 -12.92
CA PRO A 264 -3.37 -4.25 -13.51
C PRO A 264 -2.65 -5.50 -13.03
N GLY A 265 -3.41 -6.56 -12.76
CA GLY A 265 -2.88 -7.82 -12.27
C GLY A 265 -3.68 -9.04 -12.71
N ILE A 266 -3.07 -10.19 -12.53
CA ILE A 266 -3.67 -11.50 -12.76
C ILE A 266 -3.35 -12.42 -11.59
N GLY A 267 -4.35 -13.16 -11.14
CA GLY A 267 -4.22 -14.17 -10.10
C GLY A 267 -4.59 -15.55 -10.59
N TYR A 268 -3.98 -16.55 -9.96
CA TYR A 268 -4.33 -17.95 -10.17
C TYR A 268 -4.37 -18.68 -8.83
N THR A 269 -5.52 -19.29 -8.55
CA THR A 269 -5.75 -20.09 -7.34
C THR A 269 -5.89 -21.57 -7.72
N TYR A 270 -5.08 -22.40 -7.09
CA TYR A 270 -5.17 -23.85 -7.18
C TYR A 270 -5.14 -24.45 -5.77
N LYS A 271 -6.27 -25.05 -5.35
CA LYS A 271 -6.48 -25.53 -3.97
C LYS A 271 -6.22 -24.43 -2.94
N SER A 272 -5.29 -24.64 -2.01
CA SER A 272 -4.89 -23.69 -0.98
C SER A 272 -3.75 -22.74 -1.39
N PHE A 273 -3.29 -22.81 -2.63
CA PHE A 273 -2.21 -21.98 -3.13
C PHE A 273 -2.73 -20.93 -4.11
N THR A 274 -2.35 -19.69 -3.91
CA THR A 274 -2.62 -18.62 -4.86
C THR A 274 -1.36 -17.85 -5.20
N THR A 275 -1.21 -17.49 -6.45
CA THR A 275 -0.17 -16.57 -6.93
C THR A 275 -0.81 -15.38 -7.62
N LEU A 276 -0.26 -14.19 -7.40
CA LEU A 276 -0.70 -12.94 -8.02
C LEU A 276 0.51 -12.27 -8.67
N LEU A 277 0.33 -11.80 -9.88
CA LEU A 277 1.31 -10.99 -10.62
C LEU A 277 0.64 -9.69 -11.03
N ALA A 278 1.27 -8.56 -10.72
CA ALA A 278 0.81 -7.24 -11.15
C ALA A 278 1.96 -6.36 -11.62
N TYR A 279 1.61 -5.37 -12.42
CA TYR A 279 2.50 -4.29 -12.81
C TYR A 279 1.90 -2.96 -12.38
N GLN A 280 2.57 -2.28 -11.45
CA GLN A 280 2.15 -0.99 -10.93
C GLN A 280 2.84 0.13 -11.69
N MET A 281 2.04 1.05 -12.23
CA MET A 281 2.51 2.17 -13.03
C MET A 281 2.01 3.51 -12.48
N PRO A 282 2.84 4.57 -12.48
CA PRO A 282 2.47 5.88 -11.99
C PRO A 282 1.57 6.62 -12.99
N LEU A 283 0.46 7.18 -12.50
CA LEU A 283 -0.44 8.04 -13.25
C LEU A 283 -0.10 9.53 -13.05
N SER A 284 0.08 9.95 -11.81
CA SER A 284 0.42 11.32 -11.43
C SER A 284 1.15 11.35 -10.09
N GLY A 285 1.77 12.46 -9.77
CA GLY A 285 2.46 12.66 -8.49
C GLY A 285 2.92 14.11 -8.31
N LYS A 286 3.50 14.38 -7.15
CA LYS A 286 4.13 15.63 -6.74
C LYS A 286 5.28 15.30 -5.80
N ASN A 287 6.46 15.89 -6.03
CA ASN A 287 7.67 15.68 -5.21
C ASN A 287 7.96 14.19 -4.92
N SER A 288 7.73 13.31 -5.88
CA SER A 288 7.83 11.86 -5.71
C SER A 288 8.58 11.20 -6.83
N LEU A 289 9.32 10.14 -6.51
CA LEU A 289 9.94 9.29 -7.51
C LEU A 289 8.85 8.57 -8.33
N ILE A 290 9.05 8.51 -9.63
CA ILE A 290 8.22 7.75 -10.56
C ILE A 290 8.70 6.31 -10.56
N ASN A 291 7.95 5.45 -9.90
CA ASN A 291 8.27 4.04 -9.75
C ASN A 291 7.41 3.16 -10.65
N GLU A 292 8.07 2.34 -11.44
CA GLU A 292 7.47 1.22 -12.17
C GLU A 292 7.80 -0.05 -11.42
N THR A 293 6.77 -0.80 -10.96
CA THR A 293 6.99 -1.93 -10.07
C THR A 293 6.30 -3.20 -10.56
N TRP A 294 7.05 -4.28 -10.70
CA TRP A 294 6.51 -5.63 -10.77
C TRP A 294 6.27 -6.17 -9.37
N ILE A 295 5.09 -6.73 -9.13
CA ILE A 295 4.68 -7.27 -7.84
C ILE A 295 4.30 -8.74 -8.03
N LEU A 296 4.90 -9.60 -7.21
CA LEU A 296 4.61 -11.03 -7.17
C LEU A 296 4.27 -11.44 -5.75
N ASN A 297 3.05 -11.94 -5.55
CA ASN A 297 2.57 -12.43 -4.26
C ASN A 297 2.31 -13.93 -4.31
N PHE A 298 2.62 -14.60 -3.23
CA PHE A 298 2.25 -16.00 -3.00
C PHE A 298 1.46 -16.10 -1.71
N MET A 299 0.35 -16.81 -1.71
CA MET A 299 -0.41 -17.09 -0.50
C MET A 299 -0.65 -18.59 -0.37
N VAL A 300 -0.47 -19.08 0.84
CA VAL A 300 -0.87 -20.43 1.24
C VAL A 300 -1.82 -20.26 2.42
N SER A 301 -3.04 -20.78 2.31
CA SER A 301 -4.01 -20.84 3.40
C SER A 301 -3.97 -22.21 4.08
N PHE A 302 -3.96 -22.20 5.40
CA PHE A 302 -3.88 -23.41 6.24
C PHE A 302 -5.14 -23.55 7.10
#